data_12c036c3b20768613c5f756369e7d285
#
_entry.id   12c036c3b20768613c5f756369e7d285
#
_cell.length_a   1.000
_cell.length_b   1.000
_cell.length_c   1.000
_cell.angle_alpha   90.00
_cell.angle_beta   90.00
_cell.angle_gamma   90.00
#
_symmetry.space_group_name_H-M   'P 1'
#
loop_
_entity.id
_entity.type
_entity.pdbx_description
1 polymer ?
#
loop_
_entity_poly.entity_id
_entity_poly.type
_entity_poly.pdbx_seq_one_letter_code
_entity_poly.pdbx_strand_id
1 'polypeptide(L)'
;QKAFSNYDCYHLLEPYLAGTEASGLYEARLGAQEMPGKEVHVFCAGYREDEFEELLCFADHIVFNSPSQLLRFGKRAKQAGKSVGLRINPECSTQEGHAIYDPCAPGSRMGTTRAQWEAAVKMHPDLTGLLDGIHFHTLCEQDSSDLETTLAAVKVKFGDLISKVKWLNLGGGHHITRPGYDIARLEKCIEAAKEEWKVDIYLEPGEAWALNAGFFLTTVLDVLQNGDTRLAILDGSAACHMPDVLEMPYRPPLLGAGEPEENVVTVRLGGPTCLSGDVIGDYSFQKPLAYGDLLMFGDMAIYTTCKNNTFNGMPLPDIWLRHGDKTMERLTDFGYEDFKGRLGHRR
;
A
#
# COMPACT_ATOMS: atom_id res chain seq x y z
N GLN A 1 2.45 -4.25 4.74
CA GLN A 1 1.29 -5.15 4.52
C GLN A 1 0.18 -4.44 3.73
N LYS A 2 0.16 -3.12 3.73
CA LYS A 2 -0.86 -2.30 3.04
C LYS A 2 -1.07 -2.71 1.56
N ALA A 3 0.00 -2.94 0.81
CA ALA A 3 -0.09 -3.33 -0.60
C ALA A 3 -0.23 -4.85 -0.79
N PHE A 4 0.31 -5.64 0.14
CA PHE A 4 0.37 -7.09 0.03
C PHE A 4 0.34 -7.74 1.41
N SER A 5 -0.71 -8.54 1.69
CA SER A 5 -0.94 -9.19 2.98
C SER A 5 -1.19 -10.70 2.85
N ASN A 6 -0.85 -11.31 1.73
CA ASN A 6 -1.00 -12.75 1.53
C ASN A 6 0.09 -13.48 2.33
N TYR A 7 -0.18 -13.74 3.59
CA TYR A 7 0.78 -14.23 4.57
C TYR A 7 1.34 -15.63 4.25
N ASP A 8 0.64 -16.45 3.47
CA ASP A 8 1.19 -17.72 2.96
C ASP A 8 2.50 -17.54 2.16
N CYS A 9 2.74 -16.32 1.65
CA CYS A 9 3.99 -15.97 0.96
C CYS A 9 5.06 -15.36 1.87
N TYR A 10 4.76 -15.07 3.14
CA TYR A 10 5.69 -14.37 4.04
C TYR A 10 6.99 -15.14 4.28
N HIS A 11 6.92 -16.47 4.33
CA HIS A 11 8.11 -17.33 4.47
C HIS A 11 9.14 -17.15 3.33
N LEU A 12 8.69 -16.69 2.14
CA LEU A 12 9.58 -16.38 1.01
C LEU A 12 10.30 -15.04 1.22
N LEU A 13 9.70 -14.12 1.95
CA LEU A 13 10.18 -12.77 2.17
C LEU A 13 10.98 -12.64 3.47
N GLU A 14 10.64 -13.45 4.47
CA GLU A 14 11.23 -13.42 5.81
C GLU A 14 12.78 -13.40 5.82
N PRO A 15 13.49 -14.18 4.99
CA PRO A 15 14.97 -14.19 5.00
C PRO A 15 15.57 -12.85 4.58
N TYR A 16 14.84 -12.00 3.88
CA TYR A 16 15.32 -10.75 3.28
C TYR A 16 14.83 -9.49 4.01
N LEU A 17 13.82 -9.63 4.88
CA LEU A 17 13.17 -8.51 5.54
C LEU A 17 13.55 -8.42 7.02
N ALA A 18 13.70 -7.19 7.52
CA ALA A 18 13.83 -6.92 8.96
C ALA A 18 12.51 -7.17 9.70
N GLY A 19 11.38 -6.94 9.03
CA GLY A 19 10.06 -7.11 9.62
C GLY A 19 8.93 -6.71 8.69
N THR A 20 7.80 -6.36 9.30
CA THR A 20 6.59 -5.92 8.61
C THR A 20 6.23 -4.49 8.98
N GLU A 21 5.58 -3.78 8.04
CA GLU A 21 4.94 -2.49 8.27
C GLU A 21 3.43 -2.67 8.29
N ALA A 22 2.78 -2.11 9.30
CA ALA A 22 1.35 -2.20 9.55
C ALA A 22 0.71 -0.81 9.65
N SER A 23 -0.52 -0.68 9.18
CA SER A 23 -1.29 0.57 9.28
C SER A 23 -2.42 0.50 10.33
N GLY A 24 -2.45 -0.54 11.13
CA GLY A 24 -3.43 -0.73 12.21
C GLY A 24 -3.22 -2.01 13.00
N LEU A 25 -4.08 -2.21 14.01
CA LEU A 25 -3.98 -3.31 14.96
C LEU A 25 -3.96 -4.69 14.29
N TYR A 26 -4.86 -4.92 13.33
CA TYR A 26 -4.99 -6.26 12.73
C TYR A 26 -3.79 -6.60 11.83
N GLU A 27 -3.26 -5.63 11.08
CA GLU A 27 -2.02 -5.84 10.34
C GLU A 27 -0.82 -6.06 11.28
N ALA A 28 -0.72 -5.30 12.38
CA ALA A 28 0.34 -5.49 13.37
C ALA A 28 0.30 -6.89 13.99
N ARG A 29 -0.89 -7.35 14.35
CA ARG A 29 -1.09 -8.71 14.86
C ARG A 29 -0.74 -9.77 13.82
N LEU A 30 -1.16 -9.59 12.56
CA LEU A 30 -0.82 -10.50 11.46
C LEU A 30 0.70 -10.59 11.28
N GLY A 31 1.40 -9.44 11.21
CA GLY A 31 2.86 -9.40 11.09
C GLY A 31 3.57 -10.13 12.22
N ALA A 32 3.14 -9.89 13.48
CA ALA A 32 3.72 -10.55 14.65
C ALA A 32 3.50 -12.05 14.67
N GLN A 33 2.35 -12.53 14.15
CA GLN A 33 2.00 -13.95 14.12
C GLN A 33 2.68 -14.70 12.98
N GLU A 34 2.74 -14.10 11.80
CA GLU A 34 3.18 -14.77 10.56
C GLU A 34 4.66 -14.52 10.21
N MET A 35 5.33 -13.57 10.90
CA MET A 35 6.79 -13.38 10.87
C MET A 35 7.37 -13.34 12.30
N PRO A 36 7.30 -14.43 13.06
CA PRO A 36 7.73 -14.44 14.44
C PRO A 36 9.23 -14.13 14.58
N GLY A 37 9.58 -13.24 15.50
CA GLY A 37 10.96 -12.82 15.74
C GLY A 37 11.47 -11.71 14.82
N LYS A 38 10.63 -11.20 13.92
CA LYS A 38 10.90 -10.01 13.11
C LYS A 38 10.23 -8.78 13.72
N GLU A 39 10.74 -7.60 13.39
CA GLU A 39 10.17 -6.33 13.87
C GLU A 39 8.80 -6.06 13.25
N VAL A 40 7.91 -5.48 14.04
CA VAL A 40 6.62 -4.96 13.59
C VAL A 40 6.63 -3.44 13.76
N HIS A 41 6.68 -2.73 12.64
CA HIS A 41 6.55 -1.28 12.58
C HIS A 41 5.10 -0.92 12.35
N VAL A 42 4.63 0.15 12.99
CA VAL A 42 3.24 0.59 12.85
C VAL A 42 3.19 2.09 12.59
N PHE A 43 2.59 2.48 11.50
CA PHE A 43 2.16 3.85 11.24
C PHE A 43 0.65 3.89 11.00
N CYS A 44 -0.06 4.70 11.77
CA CYS A 44 -1.47 4.99 11.56
C CYS A 44 -1.72 6.49 11.56
N ALA A 45 -2.55 6.99 10.62
CA ALA A 45 -2.92 8.39 10.59
C ALA A 45 -3.71 8.85 11.83
N GLY A 46 -4.35 7.90 12.52
CA GLY A 46 -5.04 8.15 13.79
C GLY A 46 -5.16 6.88 14.63
N TYR A 47 -4.59 6.87 15.82
CA TYR A 47 -4.68 5.75 16.76
C TYR A 47 -5.97 5.85 17.59
N ARG A 48 -6.63 4.71 17.78
CA ARG A 48 -7.80 4.58 18.63
C ARG A 48 -7.38 4.28 20.08
N GLU A 49 -8.03 4.94 21.03
CA GLU A 49 -7.73 4.77 22.45
C GLU A 49 -8.04 3.35 22.95
N ASP A 50 -9.12 2.76 22.47
CA ASP A 50 -9.61 1.43 22.86
C ASP A 50 -8.78 0.28 22.25
N GLU A 51 -7.96 0.53 21.23
CA GLU A 51 -7.10 -0.47 20.57
C GLU A 51 -5.61 -0.33 20.96
N PHE A 52 -5.22 0.81 21.55
CA PHE A 52 -3.82 1.16 21.68
C PHE A 52 -3.04 0.21 22.60
N GLU A 53 -3.64 -0.23 23.71
CA GLU A 53 -2.98 -1.19 24.63
C GLU A 53 -2.78 -2.56 23.97
N GLU A 54 -3.74 -3.02 23.15
CA GLU A 54 -3.56 -4.27 22.40
C GLU A 54 -2.50 -4.10 21.32
N LEU A 55 -2.45 -2.96 20.63
CA LEU A 55 -1.42 -2.64 19.63
C LEU A 55 0.00 -2.71 20.23
N LEU A 56 0.19 -2.23 21.47
CA LEU A 56 1.47 -2.32 22.19
C LEU A 56 1.95 -3.77 22.36
N CYS A 57 1.07 -4.75 22.36
CA CYS A 57 1.46 -6.15 22.48
C CYS A 57 2.17 -6.68 21.22
N PHE A 58 1.93 -6.09 20.06
CA PHE A 58 2.43 -6.58 18.77
C PHE A 58 3.52 -5.67 18.17
N ALA A 59 3.41 -4.36 18.34
CA ALA A 59 4.33 -3.40 17.72
C ALA A 59 5.68 -3.32 18.43
N ASP A 60 6.76 -3.16 17.67
CA ASP A 60 8.10 -2.81 18.16
C ASP A 60 8.39 -1.32 17.96
N HIS A 61 8.00 -0.78 16.80
CA HIS A 61 8.12 0.63 16.46
C HIS A 61 6.73 1.22 16.24
N ILE A 62 6.45 2.38 16.85
CA ILE A 62 5.19 3.09 16.70
C ILE A 62 5.46 4.51 16.23
N VAL A 63 4.97 4.83 15.03
CA VAL A 63 5.13 6.12 14.38
C VAL A 63 3.85 6.94 14.52
N PHE A 64 3.93 8.07 15.19
CA PHE A 64 2.81 8.99 15.33
C PHE A 64 2.74 9.98 14.17
N ASN A 65 1.52 10.26 13.75
CA ASN A 65 1.27 11.16 12.61
C ASN A 65 1.38 12.64 12.97
N SER A 66 1.22 12.97 14.26
CA SER A 66 1.19 14.35 14.74
C SER A 66 1.74 14.52 16.15
N PRO A 67 2.16 15.74 16.52
CA PRO A 67 2.58 16.04 17.90
C PRO A 67 1.48 15.78 18.93
N SER A 68 0.21 15.95 18.58
CA SER A 68 -0.91 15.68 19.49
C SER A 68 -1.06 14.19 19.78
N GLN A 69 -0.83 13.31 18.80
CA GLN A 69 -0.77 11.87 19.05
C GLN A 69 0.43 11.49 19.89
N LEU A 70 1.60 12.06 19.61
CA LEU A 70 2.81 11.85 20.41
C LEU A 70 2.61 12.26 21.87
N LEU A 71 1.94 13.38 22.12
CA LEU A 71 1.56 13.82 23.47
C LEU A 71 0.63 12.82 24.17
N ARG A 72 -0.35 12.31 23.45
CA ARG A 72 -1.38 11.40 24.00
C ARG A 72 -0.83 10.02 24.29
N PHE A 73 -0.05 9.46 23.40
CA PHE A 73 0.32 8.04 23.39
C PHE A 73 1.82 7.79 23.62
N GLY A 74 2.69 8.77 23.34
CA GLY A 74 4.13 8.56 23.30
C GLY A 74 4.72 8.07 24.62
N LYS A 75 4.30 8.63 25.75
CA LYS A 75 4.77 8.16 27.08
C LYS A 75 4.35 6.73 27.38
N ARG A 76 3.12 6.34 27.00
CA ARG A 76 2.62 4.97 27.17
C ARG A 76 3.43 3.98 26.32
N ALA A 77 3.68 4.33 25.05
CA ALA A 77 4.53 3.52 24.17
C ALA A 77 5.95 3.35 24.74
N LYS A 78 6.58 4.43 25.22
CA LYS A 78 7.89 4.36 25.87
C LYS A 78 7.89 3.50 27.15
N GLN A 79 6.86 3.60 27.97
CA GLN A 79 6.73 2.79 29.19
C GLN A 79 6.55 1.31 28.87
N ALA A 80 5.91 0.98 27.72
CA ALA A 80 5.81 -0.38 27.20
C ALA A 80 7.08 -0.86 26.49
N GLY A 81 8.17 -0.08 26.52
CA GLY A 81 9.45 -0.44 25.90
C GLY A 81 9.49 -0.31 24.37
N LYS A 82 8.52 0.40 23.77
CA LYS A 82 8.44 0.54 22.32
C LYS A 82 9.32 1.67 21.80
N SER A 83 9.82 1.51 20.58
CA SER A 83 10.51 2.55 19.83
C SER A 83 9.49 3.54 19.26
N VAL A 84 9.68 4.84 19.49
CA VAL A 84 8.70 5.87 19.16
C VAL A 84 9.21 6.76 18.04
N GLY A 85 8.42 6.90 16.99
CA GLY A 85 8.71 7.77 15.85
C GLY A 85 7.66 8.84 15.61
N LEU A 86 8.05 9.83 14.81
CA LEU A 86 7.16 10.85 14.28
C LEU A 86 7.22 10.84 12.76
N ARG A 87 6.07 10.75 12.09
CA ARG A 87 5.99 10.99 10.66
C ARG A 87 6.06 12.48 10.40
N ILE A 88 7.03 12.89 9.61
CA ILE A 88 7.19 14.27 9.14
C ILE A 88 6.61 14.44 7.73
N ASN A 89 6.18 15.66 7.42
CA ASN A 89 5.83 16.10 6.08
C ASN A 89 6.87 17.15 5.65
N PRO A 90 7.77 16.82 4.73
CA PRO A 90 8.77 17.78 4.26
C PRO A 90 8.18 18.84 3.32
N GLU A 91 6.88 18.77 3.00
CA GLU A 91 6.21 19.69 2.05
C GLU A 91 6.99 19.76 0.71
N CYS A 92 7.45 18.62 0.26
CA CYS A 92 8.17 18.39 -0.98
C CYS A 92 7.45 17.31 -1.76
N SER A 93 6.77 17.70 -2.82
CA SER A 93 6.11 16.78 -3.74
C SER A 93 6.98 16.53 -4.96
N THR A 94 7.06 15.26 -5.35
CA THR A 94 7.62 14.80 -6.63
C THR A 94 6.53 14.16 -7.50
N GLN A 95 5.25 14.23 -7.06
CA GLN A 95 4.10 13.69 -7.79
C GLN A 95 3.59 14.71 -8.82
N GLU A 96 3.96 14.55 -10.07
CA GLU A 96 3.48 15.42 -11.16
C GLU A 96 2.04 15.04 -11.55
N GLY A 97 1.11 15.99 -11.45
CA GLY A 97 -0.26 15.87 -11.97
C GLY A 97 -1.24 15.05 -11.12
N HIS A 98 -0.84 14.53 -9.96
CA HIS A 98 -1.66 13.61 -9.15
C HIS A 98 -1.80 14.05 -7.68
N ALA A 99 -2.36 15.22 -7.44
CA ALA A 99 -2.56 15.75 -6.08
C ALA A 99 -3.32 14.80 -5.12
N ILE A 100 -4.16 13.92 -5.66
CA ILE A 100 -4.94 12.96 -4.86
C ILE A 100 -4.06 11.88 -4.20
N TYR A 101 -2.89 11.57 -4.78
CA TYR A 101 -1.95 10.56 -4.24
C TYR A 101 -0.76 11.18 -3.54
N ASP A 102 -0.64 12.50 -3.60
CA ASP A 102 0.50 13.22 -3.06
C ASP A 102 0.38 13.36 -1.55
N PRO A 103 1.19 12.61 -0.76
CA PRO A 103 1.16 12.73 0.69
C PRO A 103 1.66 14.09 1.19
N CYS A 104 2.31 14.87 0.35
CA CYS A 104 2.86 16.20 0.65
C CYS A 104 2.03 17.35 0.05
N ALA A 105 0.91 17.08 -0.60
CA ALA A 105 0.02 18.11 -1.14
C ALA A 105 -0.48 19.07 -0.03
N PRO A 106 -0.76 20.31 -0.37
CA PRO A 106 -1.40 21.24 0.56
C PRO A 106 -2.70 20.66 1.14
N GLY A 107 -2.83 20.67 2.47
CA GLY A 107 -3.98 20.09 3.15
C GLY A 107 -3.89 18.57 3.38
N SER A 108 -2.79 17.93 3.02
CA SER A 108 -2.58 16.52 3.35
C SER A 108 -2.69 16.27 4.86
N ARG A 109 -3.40 15.19 5.22
CA ARG A 109 -3.51 14.74 6.62
C ARG A 109 -2.29 13.92 7.09
N MET A 110 -1.31 13.71 6.23
CA MET A 110 -0.18 12.80 6.47
C MET A 110 1.06 13.55 6.93
N GLY A 111 1.50 13.24 8.14
CA GLY A 111 2.75 13.74 8.70
C GLY A 111 2.66 15.16 9.26
N THR A 112 3.68 15.50 10.01
CA THR A 112 3.85 16.76 10.73
C THR A 112 4.76 17.71 9.95
N THR A 113 4.29 18.90 9.59
CA THR A 113 5.12 19.92 8.95
C THR A 113 6.11 20.54 9.96
N ARG A 114 7.17 21.19 9.46
CA ARG A 114 8.13 21.87 10.34
C ARG A 114 7.46 22.89 11.25
N ALA A 115 6.56 23.70 10.72
CA ALA A 115 5.83 24.72 11.49
C ALA A 115 4.99 24.10 12.63
N GLN A 116 4.30 22.97 12.35
CA GLN A 116 3.55 22.25 13.37
C GLN A 116 4.45 21.68 14.47
N TRP A 117 5.60 21.13 14.11
CA TRP A 117 6.58 20.62 15.05
C TRP A 117 7.11 21.73 15.96
N GLU A 118 7.55 22.85 15.42
CA GLU A 118 8.08 23.99 16.15
C GLU A 118 7.04 24.56 17.13
N ALA A 119 5.80 24.72 16.68
CA ALA A 119 4.71 25.17 17.53
C ALA A 119 4.47 24.21 18.71
N ALA A 120 4.51 22.89 18.46
CA ALA A 120 4.32 21.89 19.51
C ALA A 120 5.47 21.87 20.52
N VAL A 121 6.71 21.90 20.05
CA VAL A 121 7.90 21.90 20.95
C VAL A 121 7.98 23.19 21.78
N LYS A 122 7.55 24.31 21.22
CA LYS A 122 7.46 25.56 21.99
C LYS A 122 6.52 25.45 23.19
N MET A 123 5.42 24.71 23.06
CA MET A 123 4.46 24.46 24.14
C MET A 123 4.86 23.28 25.04
N HIS A 124 5.52 22.27 24.46
CA HIS A 124 5.89 21.03 25.11
C HIS A 124 7.35 20.66 24.78
N PRO A 125 8.35 21.28 25.44
CA PRO A 125 9.77 21.10 25.10
C PRO A 125 10.29 19.68 25.30
N ASP A 126 9.63 18.86 26.10
CA ASP A 126 9.98 17.47 26.37
C ASP A 126 9.60 16.50 25.24
N LEU A 127 8.80 16.93 24.24
CA LEU A 127 8.39 16.09 23.13
C LEU A 127 9.55 15.46 22.35
N THR A 128 10.61 16.23 22.12
CA THR A 128 11.80 15.73 21.41
C THR A 128 12.43 14.53 22.11
N GLY A 129 12.42 14.51 23.46
CA GLY A 129 12.94 13.42 24.26
C GLY A 129 12.16 12.11 24.20
N LEU A 130 10.97 12.12 23.62
CA LEU A 130 10.18 10.90 23.39
C LEU A 130 10.57 10.17 22.11
N LEU A 131 11.21 10.85 21.15
CA LEU A 131 11.49 10.30 19.83
C LEU A 131 12.72 9.41 19.82
N ASP A 132 12.59 8.22 19.26
CA ASP A 132 13.68 7.35 18.87
C ASP A 132 13.95 7.41 17.36
N GLY A 133 12.97 7.83 16.55
CA GLY A 133 13.09 7.88 15.11
C GLY A 133 12.19 8.88 14.41
N ILE A 134 12.49 9.07 13.14
CA ILE A 134 11.72 9.90 12.21
C ILE A 134 11.30 9.02 11.03
N HIS A 135 10.09 9.25 10.53
CA HIS A 135 9.54 8.60 9.37
C HIS A 135 9.03 9.67 8.38
N PHE A 136 9.19 9.42 7.09
CA PHE A 136 8.44 10.12 6.05
C PHE A 136 8.04 9.13 4.95
N HIS A 137 6.97 9.43 4.23
CA HIS A 137 6.51 8.64 3.09
C HIS A 137 5.96 9.65 2.08
N THR A 138 6.73 9.93 1.06
CA THR A 138 6.49 10.99 0.07
C THR A 138 6.30 10.45 -1.34
N LEU A 139 6.75 9.21 -1.59
CA LEU A 139 6.75 8.60 -2.90
C LEU A 139 5.51 7.71 -3.12
N CYS A 140 5.12 7.58 -4.38
CA CYS A 140 4.13 6.61 -4.85
C CYS A 140 4.59 6.13 -6.23
N GLU A 141 5.04 4.87 -6.33
CA GLU A 141 5.56 4.23 -7.55
C GLU A 141 6.70 4.99 -8.26
N GLN A 142 7.56 5.64 -7.48
CA GLN A 142 8.61 6.53 -8.00
C GLN A 142 10.02 5.94 -7.92
N ASP A 143 10.95 6.63 -8.58
CA ASP A 143 12.36 6.24 -8.68
C ASP A 143 13.20 6.83 -7.54
N SER A 144 14.46 6.42 -7.44
CA SER A 144 15.43 6.91 -6.47
C SER A 144 15.82 8.38 -6.66
N SER A 145 15.63 8.96 -7.86
CA SER A 145 15.76 10.40 -8.10
C SER A 145 14.78 11.25 -7.29
N ASP A 146 13.57 10.73 -7.12
CA ASP A 146 12.52 11.37 -6.33
C ASP A 146 12.84 11.30 -4.84
N LEU A 147 13.44 10.19 -4.40
CA LEU A 147 13.97 10.07 -3.05
C LEU A 147 15.10 11.08 -2.80
N GLU A 148 16.05 11.22 -3.72
CA GLU A 148 17.16 12.18 -3.62
C GLU A 148 16.63 13.60 -3.44
N THR A 149 15.63 13.99 -4.25
CA THR A 149 14.94 15.28 -4.14
C THR A 149 14.27 15.45 -2.77
N THR A 150 13.56 14.44 -2.32
CA THR A 150 12.90 14.45 -1.00
C THR A 150 13.91 14.57 0.15
N LEU A 151 15.01 13.80 0.10
CA LEU A 151 16.05 13.84 1.15
C LEU A 151 16.69 15.22 1.25
N ALA A 152 16.88 15.93 0.14
CA ALA A 152 17.38 17.31 0.17
C ALA A 152 16.41 18.24 0.93
N ALA A 153 15.11 18.11 0.72
CA ALA A 153 14.10 18.90 1.44
C ALA A 153 14.02 18.50 2.93
N VAL A 154 14.08 17.19 3.23
CA VAL A 154 14.12 16.65 4.59
C VAL A 154 15.33 17.17 5.35
N LYS A 155 16.50 17.18 4.73
CA LYS A 155 17.74 17.73 5.31
C LYS A 155 17.57 19.20 5.73
N VAL A 156 17.03 20.02 4.84
CA VAL A 156 16.84 21.45 5.12
C VAL A 156 15.84 21.70 6.23
N LYS A 157 14.72 20.93 6.24
CA LYS A 157 13.62 21.19 7.17
C LYS A 157 13.75 20.45 8.51
N PHE A 158 14.34 19.25 8.52
CA PHE A 158 14.31 18.35 9.69
C PHE A 158 15.67 17.73 10.04
N GLY A 159 16.75 18.10 9.36
CA GLY A 159 18.06 17.51 9.62
C GLY A 159 18.55 17.67 11.07
N ASP A 160 18.21 18.80 11.72
CA ASP A 160 18.47 19.05 13.13
C ASP A 160 17.70 18.14 14.10
N LEU A 161 16.55 17.63 13.68
CA LEU A 161 15.75 16.67 14.44
C LEU A 161 16.24 15.24 14.20
N ILE A 162 16.55 14.89 12.95
CA ILE A 162 17.04 13.55 12.58
C ILE A 162 18.36 13.23 13.30
N SER A 163 19.27 14.19 13.43
CA SER A 163 20.54 14.00 14.14
C SER A 163 20.41 13.72 15.65
N LYS A 164 19.19 13.75 16.19
CA LYS A 164 18.91 13.47 17.62
C LYS A 164 18.21 12.13 17.86
N VAL A 165 17.93 11.39 16.80
CA VAL A 165 17.23 10.10 16.90
C VAL A 165 18.14 8.94 16.46
N LYS A 166 17.65 7.71 16.60
CA LYS A 166 18.41 6.49 16.32
C LYS A 166 18.19 5.96 14.93
N TRP A 167 17.01 6.21 14.35
CA TRP A 167 16.63 5.68 13.04
C TRP A 167 15.85 6.69 12.22
N LEU A 168 15.94 6.51 10.90
CA LEU A 168 15.18 7.24 9.89
C LEU A 168 14.52 6.23 8.94
N ASN A 169 13.20 6.29 8.84
CA ASN A 169 12.42 5.48 7.90
C ASN A 169 12.03 6.34 6.70
N LEU A 170 12.47 5.92 5.53
CA LEU A 170 12.26 6.62 4.26
C LEU A 170 10.90 6.31 3.61
N GLY A 171 10.07 5.47 4.27
CA GLY A 171 8.75 5.09 3.82
C GLY A 171 8.73 4.13 2.63
N GLY A 172 7.58 4.04 2.02
CA GLY A 172 7.33 3.23 0.82
C GLY A 172 7.24 4.06 -0.46
N GLY A 173 6.64 3.45 -1.49
CA GLY A 173 6.50 4.05 -2.81
C GLY A 173 7.76 3.95 -3.67
N HIS A 174 8.80 3.27 -3.17
CA HIS A 174 10.02 2.94 -3.92
C HIS A 174 9.76 1.73 -4.81
N HIS A 175 9.73 1.92 -6.11
CA HIS A 175 9.39 0.88 -7.07
C HIS A 175 10.62 0.01 -7.45
N ILE A 176 11.34 -0.49 -6.45
CA ILE A 176 12.70 -1.06 -6.51
C ILE A 176 12.82 -2.21 -7.52
N THR A 177 11.79 -3.02 -7.68
CA THR A 177 11.79 -4.19 -8.57
C THR A 177 11.29 -3.89 -9.98
N ARG A 178 10.89 -2.63 -10.24
CA ARG A 178 10.50 -2.20 -11.58
C ARG A 178 11.70 -2.19 -12.51
N PRO A 179 11.56 -2.70 -13.76
CA PRO A 179 12.63 -2.57 -14.76
C PRO A 179 13.08 -1.12 -14.95
N GLY A 180 14.39 -0.90 -14.90
CA GLY A 180 14.98 0.44 -15.07
C GLY A 180 15.06 1.30 -13.81
N TYR A 181 14.65 0.81 -12.65
CA TYR A 181 14.86 1.51 -11.37
C TYR A 181 16.35 1.66 -11.06
N ASP A 182 16.80 2.86 -10.67
CA ASP A 182 18.21 3.13 -10.36
C ASP A 182 18.57 2.72 -8.93
N ILE A 183 18.91 1.44 -8.77
CA ILE A 183 19.35 0.84 -7.49
C ILE A 183 20.62 1.51 -6.97
N ALA A 184 21.58 1.81 -7.85
CA ALA A 184 22.85 2.40 -7.42
C ALA A 184 22.67 3.80 -6.81
N ARG A 185 21.69 4.57 -7.30
CA ARG A 185 21.32 5.84 -6.70
C ARG A 185 20.61 5.64 -5.36
N LEU A 186 19.72 4.66 -5.22
CA LEU A 186 19.10 4.32 -3.95
C LEU A 186 20.14 4.00 -2.88
N GLU A 187 21.10 3.14 -3.21
CA GLU A 187 22.21 2.80 -2.31
C GLU A 187 23.00 4.04 -1.87
N LYS A 188 23.35 4.92 -2.80
CA LYS A 188 24.02 6.19 -2.49
C LYS A 188 23.19 7.08 -1.56
N CYS A 189 21.88 7.18 -1.78
CA CYS A 189 20.99 7.95 -0.91
C CYS A 189 20.99 7.39 0.52
N ILE A 190 20.92 6.07 0.65
CA ILE A 190 20.93 5.37 1.96
C ILE A 190 22.28 5.59 2.67
N GLU A 191 23.39 5.37 1.97
CA GLU A 191 24.73 5.54 2.52
C GLU A 191 24.98 6.98 2.96
N ALA A 192 24.62 7.97 2.11
CA ALA A 192 24.76 9.38 2.45
C ALA A 192 23.92 9.77 3.68
N ALA A 193 22.70 9.28 3.79
CA ALA A 193 21.84 9.53 4.95
C ALA A 193 22.40 8.90 6.23
N LYS A 194 22.92 7.67 6.15
CA LYS A 194 23.60 6.98 7.27
C LYS A 194 24.85 7.75 7.71
N GLU A 195 25.65 8.19 6.77
CA GLU A 195 26.88 8.92 7.08
C GLU A 195 26.60 10.28 7.72
N GLU A 196 25.64 11.02 7.18
CA GLU A 196 25.32 12.37 7.65
C GLU A 196 24.70 12.39 9.04
N TRP A 197 23.71 11.54 9.29
CA TRP A 197 22.94 11.60 10.54
C TRP A 197 23.31 10.51 11.56
N LYS A 198 24.11 9.52 11.18
CA LYS A 198 24.52 8.38 12.02
C LYS A 198 23.31 7.62 12.59
N VAL A 199 22.34 7.35 11.74
CA VAL A 199 21.08 6.65 12.07
C VAL A 199 20.95 5.35 11.30
N ASP A 200 20.16 4.43 11.83
CA ASP A 200 19.71 3.25 11.07
C ASP A 200 18.65 3.68 10.04
N ILE A 201 18.70 3.09 8.85
CA ILE A 201 17.77 3.42 7.76
C ILE A 201 16.81 2.25 7.55
N TYR A 202 15.51 2.58 7.48
CA TYR A 202 14.43 1.69 7.09
C TYR A 202 13.75 2.16 5.80
N LEU A 203 13.21 1.20 5.03
CA LEU A 203 12.35 1.43 3.89
C LEU A 203 11.14 0.49 3.95
N GLU A 204 10.04 0.91 3.34
CA GLU A 204 8.75 0.19 3.34
C GLU A 204 8.23 -0.09 1.91
N PRO A 205 9.01 -0.70 0.99
CA PRO A 205 8.65 -0.84 -0.42
C PRO A 205 7.62 -1.96 -0.64
N GLY A 206 6.39 -1.79 -0.15
CA GLY A 206 5.37 -2.85 -0.10
C GLY A 206 4.97 -3.42 -1.46
N GLU A 207 4.73 -2.58 -2.46
CA GLU A 207 4.38 -3.00 -3.83
C GLU A 207 5.51 -3.76 -4.52
N ALA A 208 6.74 -3.31 -4.32
CA ALA A 208 7.91 -3.88 -4.99
C ALA A 208 8.10 -5.38 -4.73
N TRP A 209 7.62 -5.90 -3.59
CA TRP A 209 7.74 -7.32 -3.24
C TRP A 209 6.84 -8.23 -4.07
N ALA A 210 5.70 -7.72 -4.54
CA ALA A 210 4.72 -8.52 -5.26
C ALA A 210 4.37 -7.94 -6.65
N LEU A 211 5.18 -7.03 -7.16
CA LEU A 211 5.03 -6.45 -8.49
C LEU A 211 5.06 -7.55 -9.55
N ASN A 212 4.05 -7.60 -10.40
CA ASN A 212 3.84 -8.61 -11.45
C ASN A 212 3.75 -10.06 -10.93
N ALA A 213 3.54 -10.29 -9.64
CA ALA A 213 3.50 -11.63 -9.05
C ALA A 213 2.14 -12.32 -9.15
N GLY A 214 1.04 -11.58 -9.34
CA GLY A 214 -0.31 -12.13 -9.35
C GLY A 214 -1.11 -11.83 -10.60
N PHE A 215 -2.09 -12.70 -10.84
CA PHE A 215 -3.03 -12.56 -11.94
C PHE A 215 -4.45 -12.66 -11.40
N PHE A 216 -5.37 -11.91 -12.01
CA PHE A 216 -6.80 -12.06 -11.78
C PHE A 216 -7.46 -12.67 -13.02
N LEU A 217 -8.00 -13.88 -12.84
CA LEU A 217 -8.72 -14.59 -13.89
C LEU A 217 -10.22 -14.29 -13.79
N THR A 218 -10.84 -13.95 -14.92
CA THR A 218 -12.25 -13.59 -15.00
C THR A 218 -12.86 -14.13 -16.29
N THR A 219 -14.18 -14.27 -16.29
CA THR A 219 -14.96 -14.84 -17.40
C THR A 219 -15.91 -13.79 -17.97
N VAL A 220 -16.06 -13.76 -19.28
CA VAL A 220 -17.06 -12.93 -19.96
C VAL A 220 -18.45 -13.52 -19.73
N LEU A 221 -19.32 -12.76 -19.07
CA LEU A 221 -20.71 -13.14 -18.77
C LEU A 221 -21.70 -12.68 -19.83
N ASP A 222 -21.41 -11.58 -20.51
CA ASP A 222 -22.27 -11.05 -21.56
C ASP A 222 -21.49 -10.11 -22.48
N VAL A 223 -21.94 -9.97 -23.72
CA VAL A 223 -21.41 -9.04 -24.72
C VAL A 223 -22.54 -8.27 -25.34
N LEU A 224 -22.46 -6.94 -25.29
CA LEU A 224 -23.53 -6.07 -25.79
C LEU A 224 -22.98 -4.89 -26.60
N GLN A 225 -23.85 -4.27 -27.37
CA GLN A 225 -23.56 -3.06 -28.13
C GLN A 225 -24.44 -1.91 -27.61
N ASN A 226 -23.83 -0.78 -27.29
CA ASN A 226 -24.55 0.44 -26.94
C ASN A 226 -23.98 1.62 -27.75
N GLY A 227 -24.76 2.12 -28.66
CA GLY A 227 -24.26 3.06 -29.68
C GLY A 227 -23.10 2.42 -30.47
N ASP A 228 -21.99 3.15 -30.55
CA ASP A 228 -20.78 2.68 -31.22
C ASP A 228 -19.82 1.90 -30.29
N THR A 229 -20.18 1.75 -29.01
CA THR A 229 -19.32 1.09 -28.02
C THR A 229 -19.72 -0.37 -27.85
N ARG A 230 -18.77 -1.28 -28.05
CA ARG A 230 -18.90 -2.69 -27.64
C ARG A 230 -18.51 -2.81 -26.17
N LEU A 231 -19.30 -3.60 -25.44
CA LEU A 231 -19.08 -3.84 -24.02
C LEU A 231 -19.05 -5.33 -23.74
N ALA A 232 -18.23 -5.73 -22.77
CA ALA A 232 -18.28 -7.06 -22.18
C ALA A 232 -18.44 -6.93 -20.66
N ILE A 233 -19.41 -7.65 -20.09
CA ILE A 233 -19.64 -7.78 -18.67
C ILE A 233 -18.89 -9.01 -18.19
N LEU A 234 -18.07 -8.83 -17.16
CA LEU A 234 -17.24 -9.89 -16.57
C LEU A 234 -17.83 -10.37 -15.23
N ASP A 235 -17.42 -11.54 -14.77
CA ASP A 235 -17.65 -11.96 -13.37
C ASP A 235 -16.70 -11.26 -12.39
N GLY A 236 -15.68 -10.55 -12.90
CA GLY A 236 -14.81 -9.64 -12.18
C GLY A 236 -15.35 -8.21 -12.13
N SER A 237 -15.00 -7.45 -11.10
CA SER A 237 -15.46 -6.08 -10.86
C SER A 237 -14.30 -5.19 -10.49
N ALA A 238 -14.22 -3.99 -11.11
CA ALA A 238 -13.29 -2.98 -10.68
C ALA A 238 -13.59 -2.53 -9.24
N ALA A 239 -14.87 -2.30 -8.93
CA ALA A 239 -15.29 -1.83 -7.61
C ALA A 239 -15.03 -2.83 -6.47
N CYS A 240 -15.11 -4.13 -6.75
CA CYS A 240 -14.99 -5.18 -5.72
C CYS A 240 -13.63 -5.84 -5.67
N HIS A 241 -12.97 -6.06 -6.81
CA HIS A 241 -11.79 -6.91 -6.92
C HIS A 241 -10.51 -6.15 -7.27
N MET A 242 -10.62 -4.98 -7.92
CA MET A 242 -9.51 -4.10 -8.32
C MET A 242 -9.87 -2.64 -8.04
N PRO A 243 -10.11 -2.26 -6.76
CA PRO A 243 -10.65 -0.91 -6.44
C PRO A 243 -9.74 0.23 -6.90
N ASP A 244 -8.43 0.00 -7.00
CA ASP A 244 -7.49 1.03 -7.46
C ASP A 244 -7.72 1.46 -8.92
N VAL A 245 -8.35 0.63 -9.74
CA VAL A 245 -8.80 1.02 -11.08
C VAL A 245 -9.72 2.25 -11.02
N LEU A 246 -10.53 2.38 -9.95
CA LEU A 246 -11.45 3.50 -9.73
C LEU A 246 -10.89 4.56 -8.78
N GLU A 247 -10.14 4.17 -7.76
CA GLU A 247 -9.62 5.06 -6.72
C GLU A 247 -8.34 5.78 -7.15
N MET A 248 -7.50 5.10 -7.93
CA MET A 248 -6.24 5.59 -8.49
C MET A 248 -6.21 5.33 -10.00
N PRO A 249 -7.08 5.93 -10.81
CA PRO A 249 -7.45 5.48 -12.14
C PRO A 249 -6.27 5.06 -13.01
N TYR A 250 -6.22 3.79 -13.34
CA TYR A 250 -5.29 3.19 -14.27
C TYR A 250 -5.98 2.06 -15.03
N ARG A 251 -5.38 1.58 -16.11
CA ARG A 251 -5.87 0.44 -16.87
C ARG A 251 -4.96 -0.77 -16.61
N PRO A 252 -5.46 -1.82 -15.92
CA PRO A 252 -4.66 -3.01 -15.61
C PRO A 252 -4.11 -3.68 -16.88
N PRO A 253 -2.89 -4.24 -16.87
CA PRO A 253 -2.41 -5.05 -17.97
C PRO A 253 -3.34 -6.25 -18.20
N LEU A 254 -3.70 -6.51 -19.45
CA LEU A 254 -4.55 -7.66 -19.83
C LEU A 254 -3.81 -8.53 -20.84
N LEU A 255 -3.57 -9.79 -20.48
CA LEU A 255 -2.82 -10.71 -21.33
C LEU A 255 -3.55 -10.97 -22.65
N GLY A 256 -2.82 -10.78 -23.76
CA GLY A 256 -3.36 -11.01 -25.10
C GLY A 256 -4.27 -9.89 -25.65
N ALA A 257 -4.44 -8.79 -24.92
CA ALA A 257 -5.11 -7.60 -25.39
C ALA A 257 -4.10 -6.47 -25.68
N GLY A 258 -4.52 -5.52 -26.49
CA GLY A 258 -3.75 -4.32 -26.83
C GLY A 258 -4.42 -3.03 -26.35
N GLU A 259 -3.79 -1.91 -26.70
CA GLU A 259 -4.35 -0.59 -26.50
C GLU A 259 -5.64 -0.41 -27.32
N PRO A 260 -6.56 0.47 -26.92
CA PRO A 260 -7.73 0.78 -27.73
C PRO A 260 -7.34 1.07 -29.17
N GLU A 261 -8.05 0.48 -30.13
CA GLU A 261 -7.84 0.62 -31.58
C GLU A 261 -6.54 -0.01 -32.14
N GLU A 262 -5.70 -0.61 -31.32
CA GLU A 262 -4.48 -1.31 -31.76
C GLU A 262 -4.81 -2.59 -32.53
N ASN A 263 -5.85 -3.31 -32.12
CA ASN A 263 -6.29 -4.58 -32.71
C ASN A 263 -7.64 -4.44 -33.43
N VAL A 264 -8.17 -5.57 -33.92
CA VAL A 264 -9.35 -5.64 -34.80
C VAL A 264 -10.61 -5.07 -34.15
N VAL A 265 -10.79 -5.26 -32.83
CA VAL A 265 -12.00 -4.82 -32.13
C VAL A 265 -11.66 -4.25 -30.75
N THR A 266 -12.14 -3.06 -30.48
CA THR A 266 -12.07 -2.46 -29.13
C THR A 266 -13.34 -2.78 -28.36
N VAL A 267 -13.17 -3.18 -27.09
CA VAL A 267 -14.24 -3.56 -26.18
C VAL A 267 -14.03 -2.89 -24.84
N ARG A 268 -15.05 -2.26 -24.29
CA ARG A 268 -15.09 -1.77 -22.92
C ARG A 268 -15.43 -2.93 -21.98
N LEU A 269 -14.56 -3.17 -21.00
CA LEU A 269 -14.75 -4.20 -19.98
C LEU A 269 -15.35 -3.57 -18.72
N GLY A 270 -16.36 -4.19 -18.16
CA GLY A 270 -17.02 -3.75 -16.93
C GLY A 270 -17.46 -4.91 -16.06
N GLY A 271 -17.66 -4.63 -14.77
CA GLY A 271 -18.16 -5.59 -13.80
C GLY A 271 -19.69 -5.73 -13.81
N PRO A 272 -20.22 -6.71 -13.07
CA PRO A 272 -21.66 -7.01 -13.04
C PRO A 272 -22.40 -6.26 -11.93
N THR A 273 -21.73 -5.34 -11.20
CA THR A 273 -22.36 -4.61 -10.10
C THR A 273 -23.30 -3.52 -10.60
N CYS A 274 -24.21 -3.06 -9.71
CA CYS A 274 -25.13 -1.95 -10.03
C CYS A 274 -24.46 -0.57 -9.96
N LEU A 275 -23.16 -0.49 -9.68
CA LEU A 275 -22.41 0.75 -9.78
C LEU A 275 -22.18 1.07 -11.27
N SER A 276 -22.76 2.14 -11.79
CA SER A 276 -22.59 2.51 -13.21
C SER A 276 -21.13 2.80 -13.59
N GLY A 277 -20.29 3.16 -12.65
CA GLY A 277 -18.85 3.36 -12.80
C GLY A 277 -18.00 2.10 -12.63
N ASP A 278 -18.57 0.91 -12.51
CA ASP A 278 -17.84 -0.37 -12.45
C ASP A 278 -17.26 -0.75 -13.81
N VAL A 279 -16.33 0.07 -14.29
CA VAL A 279 -15.66 -0.04 -15.58
C VAL A 279 -14.17 -0.27 -15.35
N ILE A 280 -13.65 -1.34 -15.97
CA ILE A 280 -12.23 -1.70 -15.85
C ILE A 280 -11.39 -0.92 -16.84
N GLY A 281 -11.85 -0.82 -18.10
CA GLY A 281 -11.16 -0.06 -19.15
C GLY A 281 -11.54 -0.51 -20.54
N ASP A 282 -10.97 0.18 -21.53
CA ASP A 282 -11.11 -0.15 -22.95
C ASP A 282 -9.85 -0.90 -23.40
N TYR A 283 -10.06 -2.04 -24.08
CA TYR A 283 -9.01 -2.92 -24.59
C TYR A 283 -9.32 -3.36 -26.03
N SER A 284 -8.28 -3.64 -26.79
CA SER A 284 -8.48 -4.18 -28.13
C SER A 284 -8.06 -5.65 -28.24
N PHE A 285 -8.77 -6.40 -29.08
CA PHE A 285 -8.62 -7.83 -29.27
C PHE A 285 -8.49 -8.19 -30.75
N GLN A 286 -7.79 -9.29 -31.06
CA GLN A 286 -7.65 -9.81 -32.42
C GLN A 286 -8.97 -10.38 -32.99
N LYS A 287 -9.90 -10.77 -32.13
CA LYS A 287 -11.23 -11.27 -32.45
C LYS A 287 -12.25 -10.76 -31.42
N PRO A 288 -13.52 -10.65 -31.79
CA PRO A 288 -14.59 -10.32 -30.84
C PRO A 288 -14.63 -11.29 -29.68
N LEU A 289 -14.88 -10.75 -28.48
CA LEU A 289 -15.15 -11.54 -27.28
C LEU A 289 -16.53 -12.22 -27.38
N ALA A 290 -16.68 -13.37 -26.72
CA ALA A 290 -17.89 -14.13 -26.58
C ALA A 290 -18.15 -14.55 -25.14
N TYR A 291 -19.41 -14.92 -24.83
CA TYR A 291 -19.76 -15.52 -23.55
C TYR A 291 -18.86 -16.72 -23.24
N GLY A 292 -18.32 -16.78 -22.03
CA GLY A 292 -17.43 -17.84 -21.56
C GLY A 292 -15.94 -17.65 -21.89
N ASP A 293 -15.57 -16.61 -22.63
CA ASP A 293 -14.16 -16.31 -22.85
C ASP A 293 -13.48 -15.96 -21.49
N LEU A 294 -12.27 -16.48 -21.30
CA LEU A 294 -11.45 -16.20 -20.13
C LEU A 294 -10.50 -15.05 -20.41
N LEU A 295 -10.45 -14.11 -19.48
CA LEU A 295 -9.54 -12.97 -19.48
C LEU A 295 -8.64 -13.02 -18.26
N MET A 296 -7.38 -12.64 -18.42
CA MET A 296 -6.38 -12.69 -17.35
C MET A 296 -5.71 -11.33 -17.21
N PHE A 297 -6.06 -10.61 -16.14
CA PHE A 297 -5.41 -9.35 -15.76
C PHE A 297 -4.09 -9.63 -15.04
N GLY A 298 -3.05 -8.91 -15.41
CA GLY A 298 -1.73 -8.97 -14.79
C GLY A 298 -1.57 -8.00 -13.63
N ASP A 299 -0.52 -8.19 -12.87
CA ASP A 299 -0.14 -7.35 -11.72
C ASP A 299 -1.24 -7.21 -10.65
N MET A 300 -1.91 -8.33 -10.35
CA MET A 300 -3.06 -8.39 -9.46
C MET A 300 -2.76 -8.98 -8.07
N ALA A 301 -1.49 -8.99 -7.64
CA ALA A 301 -1.13 -9.36 -6.27
C ALA A 301 -1.20 -8.16 -5.30
N ILE A 302 -0.93 -6.95 -5.80
CA ILE A 302 -0.85 -5.74 -5.01
C ILE A 302 -2.19 -4.98 -5.02
N TYR A 303 -2.56 -4.39 -3.88
CA TYR A 303 -3.79 -3.60 -3.68
C TYR A 303 -5.09 -4.27 -4.17
N THR A 304 -5.11 -5.60 -4.24
CA THR A 304 -6.29 -6.39 -4.60
C THR A 304 -6.84 -7.11 -3.38
N THR A 305 -6.27 -8.22 -2.95
CA THR A 305 -6.77 -9.00 -1.80
C THR A 305 -6.90 -8.18 -0.52
N CYS A 306 -6.00 -7.23 -0.27
CA CYS A 306 -6.05 -6.33 0.89
C CYS A 306 -7.15 -5.24 0.77
N LYS A 307 -7.72 -4.99 -0.42
CA LYS A 307 -8.78 -3.98 -0.67
C LYS A 307 -10.10 -4.56 -1.14
N ASN A 308 -10.18 -5.87 -1.37
CA ASN A 308 -11.39 -6.53 -1.83
C ASN A 308 -12.60 -6.24 -0.95
N ASN A 309 -13.77 -6.18 -1.58
CA ASN A 309 -15.04 -6.03 -0.90
C ASN A 309 -16.13 -6.84 -1.58
N THR A 310 -17.28 -6.92 -0.92
CA THR A 310 -18.43 -7.73 -1.37
C THR A 310 -19.66 -6.87 -1.69
N PHE A 311 -19.44 -5.68 -2.27
CA PHE A 311 -20.53 -4.81 -2.71
C PHE A 311 -21.46 -5.56 -3.68
N ASN A 312 -22.77 -5.33 -3.59
CA ASN A 312 -23.82 -6.04 -4.32
C ASN A 312 -23.84 -7.56 -4.10
N GLY A 313 -23.21 -8.09 -3.07
CA GLY A 313 -23.11 -9.53 -2.85
C GLY A 313 -22.12 -10.23 -3.79
N MET A 314 -21.21 -9.48 -4.39
CA MET A 314 -20.12 -10.08 -5.17
C MET A 314 -19.29 -11.01 -4.30
N PRO A 315 -19.01 -12.25 -4.74
CA PRO A 315 -18.11 -13.14 -4.02
C PRO A 315 -16.68 -12.60 -4.12
N LEU A 316 -15.89 -12.82 -3.08
CA LEU A 316 -14.45 -12.61 -3.15
C LEU A 316 -13.83 -13.69 -4.06
N PRO A 317 -12.78 -13.37 -4.85
CA PRO A 317 -12.12 -14.37 -5.68
C PRO A 317 -11.36 -15.38 -4.82
N ASP A 318 -11.39 -16.65 -5.19
CA ASP A 318 -10.50 -17.65 -4.60
C ASP A 318 -9.04 -17.28 -4.81
N ILE A 319 -8.19 -17.60 -3.82
CA ILE A 319 -6.75 -17.37 -3.93
C ILE A 319 -6.03 -18.69 -4.17
N TRP A 320 -5.24 -18.72 -5.23
CA TRP A 320 -4.44 -19.86 -5.63
C TRP A 320 -2.95 -19.51 -5.68
N LEU A 321 -2.11 -20.38 -5.15
CA LEU A 321 -0.65 -20.30 -5.28
C LEU A 321 -0.20 -21.22 -6.42
N ARG A 322 0.60 -20.68 -7.35
CA ARG A 322 1.27 -21.45 -8.35
C ARG A 322 2.72 -21.70 -7.93
N HIS A 323 3.05 -22.94 -7.65
CA HIS A 323 4.40 -23.36 -7.29
C HIS A 323 5.37 -23.36 -8.48
N GLY A 324 6.68 -23.39 -8.18
CA GLY A 324 7.72 -23.40 -9.20
C GLY A 324 7.69 -24.63 -10.11
N ASP A 325 7.19 -25.76 -9.64
CA ASP A 325 6.91 -27.00 -10.41
C ASP A 325 5.62 -26.94 -11.24
N LYS A 326 4.94 -25.80 -11.24
CA LYS A 326 3.68 -25.51 -11.93
C LYS A 326 2.44 -26.17 -11.31
N THR A 327 2.56 -26.82 -10.17
CA THR A 327 1.37 -27.25 -9.41
C THR A 327 0.62 -26.04 -8.88
N MET A 328 -0.70 -26.20 -8.69
CA MET A 328 -1.59 -25.17 -8.17
C MET A 328 -2.13 -25.62 -6.82
N GLU A 329 -2.03 -24.75 -5.83
CA GLU A 329 -2.58 -24.93 -4.49
C GLU A 329 -3.64 -23.87 -4.22
N ARG A 330 -4.83 -24.31 -3.78
CA ARG A 330 -5.87 -23.38 -3.35
C ARG A 330 -5.60 -22.98 -1.91
N LEU A 331 -5.24 -21.71 -1.70
CA LEU A 331 -4.93 -21.17 -0.37
C LEU A 331 -6.22 -20.86 0.40
N THR A 332 -7.19 -20.26 -0.27
CA THR A 332 -8.46 -19.92 0.34
C THR A 332 -9.58 -19.92 -0.69
N ASP A 333 -10.79 -20.19 -0.22
CA ASP A 333 -12.05 -20.04 -0.94
C ASP A 333 -13.01 -19.18 -0.11
N PHE A 334 -13.83 -18.46 -0.80
CA PHE A 334 -14.79 -17.55 -0.17
C PHE A 334 -16.21 -17.90 -0.59
N GLY A 335 -17.15 -17.84 0.36
CA GLY A 335 -18.53 -18.20 0.13
C GLY A 335 -19.53 -17.23 0.74
N TYR A 336 -20.78 -17.65 0.76
CA TYR A 336 -21.88 -16.85 1.30
C TYR A 336 -21.67 -16.43 2.75
N GLU A 337 -21.02 -17.25 3.58
CA GLU A 337 -20.81 -16.93 5.00
C GLU A 337 -19.80 -15.78 5.19
N ASP A 338 -18.83 -15.58 4.29
CA ASP A 338 -17.92 -14.43 4.28
C ASP A 338 -18.69 -13.14 4.02
N PHE A 339 -19.59 -13.16 3.04
CA PHE A 339 -20.48 -12.04 2.76
C PHE A 339 -21.41 -11.75 3.94
N LYS A 340 -22.12 -12.78 4.41
CA LYS A 340 -23.15 -12.65 5.44
C LYS A 340 -22.58 -12.25 6.81
N GLY A 341 -21.40 -12.80 7.17
CA GLY A 341 -20.78 -12.58 8.47
C GLY A 341 -20.41 -11.11 8.72
N ARG A 342 -20.16 -10.33 7.66
CA ARG A 342 -19.90 -8.89 7.75
C ARG A 342 -21.16 -8.07 8.03
N LEU A 343 -22.35 -8.60 7.73
CA LEU A 343 -23.60 -7.83 7.75
C LEU A 343 -24.37 -7.98 9.06
N GLY A 344 -24.02 -8.95 9.88
CA GLY A 344 -24.65 -9.09 11.19
C GLY A 344 -24.67 -10.53 11.70
N HIS A 345 -25.06 -10.68 12.97
CA HIS A 345 -25.31 -11.97 13.60
C HIS A 345 -26.78 -12.03 14.06
N ARG A 346 -27.48 -13.10 13.70
CA ARG A 346 -28.71 -13.45 14.42
C ARG A 346 -28.29 -14.00 15.78
N ARG A 347 -28.71 -13.35 16.84
CA ARG A 347 -28.63 -13.89 18.19
C ARG A 347 -29.70 -14.96 18.37
#